data_bd2bbcac2dc8518128bd5ff0675ec5ce
#
_entry.id   bd2bbcac2dc8518128bd5ff0675ec5ce
#
_cell.length_a   1.000
_cell.length_b   1.000
_cell.length_c   1.000
_cell.angle_alpha   90.00
_cell.angle_beta   90.00
_cell.angle_gamma   90.00
#
_symmetry.space_group_name_H-M   'P 1'
#
loop_
_entity.id
_entity.type
_entity.pdbx_description
1 polymer ?
#
loop_
_entity_poly.entity_id
_entity_poly.type
_entity_poly.pdbx_seq_one_letter_code
_entity_poly.pdbx_strand_id
1 'polypeptide(L)'
;MTDEAELLQRLRNREKNSIDEAIRIYTPYLSTVLYHMAGNSLPKEDIEEIVADVFVVLWKNTGRIDLQKGTLRSYLAAVARNFALKRINRKTDHTF
;
A
#
# COMPACT_ATOMS: atom_id res chain seq x y z
N MET A 1 14.50 -14.26 -1.22
CA MET A 1 14.36 -12.90 -0.69
C MET A 1 14.16 -11.94 -1.85
N THR A 2 13.20 -11.04 -1.73
CA THR A 2 12.91 -10.11 -2.81
C THR A 2 13.88 -8.93 -2.76
N ASP A 3 14.52 -8.65 -3.90
CA ASP A 3 15.33 -7.45 -4.06
C ASP A 3 14.38 -6.31 -4.45
N GLU A 4 14.15 -5.37 -3.54
CA GLU A 4 13.23 -4.26 -3.78
C GLU A 4 13.69 -3.35 -4.91
N ALA A 5 15.00 -3.14 -5.06
CA ALA A 5 15.53 -2.31 -6.14
C ALA A 5 15.22 -2.94 -7.50
N GLU A 6 15.40 -4.24 -7.62
CA GLU A 6 15.09 -4.96 -8.85
C GLU A 6 13.59 -4.93 -9.14
N LEU A 7 12.77 -5.19 -8.15
CA LEU A 7 11.32 -5.16 -8.32
C LEU A 7 10.85 -3.76 -8.75
N LEU A 8 11.35 -2.71 -8.09
CA LEU A 8 10.99 -1.35 -8.45
C LEU A 8 11.40 -1.02 -9.89
N GLN A 9 12.59 -1.47 -10.32
CA GLN A 9 13.05 -1.25 -11.68
C GLN A 9 12.12 -1.93 -12.69
N ARG A 10 11.69 -3.15 -12.38
CA ARG A 10 10.75 -3.87 -13.24
C ARG A 10 9.40 -3.18 -13.31
N LEU A 11 8.94 -2.64 -12.19
CA LEU A 11 7.71 -1.85 -12.15
C LEU A 11 7.83 -0.57 -12.99
N ARG A 12 8.97 0.10 -12.91
CA ARG A 12 9.26 1.30 -13.72
C ARG A 12 9.25 0.97 -15.20
N ASN A 13 9.77 -0.19 -15.55
CA ASN A 13 9.81 -0.64 -16.94
C ASN A 13 8.48 -1.23 -17.43
N ARG A 14 7.46 -1.24 -16.57
CA ARG A 14 6.14 -1.78 -16.88
C ARG A 14 6.21 -3.24 -17.35
N GLU A 15 7.10 -4.00 -16.73
CA GLU A 15 7.24 -5.42 -17.08
C GLU A 15 6.00 -6.20 -16.68
N LYS A 16 5.63 -7.14 -17.54
CA LYS A 16 4.52 -8.04 -17.29
C LYS A 16 4.76 -8.78 -15.97
N ASN A 17 3.72 -8.92 -15.18
CA ASN A 17 3.72 -9.61 -13.89
C ASN A 17 4.46 -8.88 -12.75
N SER A 18 5.09 -7.74 -13.00
CA SER A 18 5.78 -7.03 -11.92
C SER A 18 4.81 -6.53 -10.84
N ILE A 19 3.67 -5.98 -11.24
CA ILE A 19 2.67 -5.52 -10.26
C ILE A 19 2.02 -6.71 -9.54
N ASP A 20 1.78 -7.81 -10.24
CA ASP A 20 1.23 -9.02 -9.62
C ASP A 20 2.18 -9.56 -8.55
N GLU A 21 3.48 -9.54 -8.83
CA GLU A 21 4.48 -9.95 -7.85
C GLU A 21 4.48 -9.04 -6.62
N ALA A 22 4.40 -7.72 -6.84
CA ALA A 22 4.32 -6.77 -5.73
C ALA A 22 3.09 -7.01 -4.87
N ILE A 23 1.94 -7.24 -5.49
CA ILE A 23 0.69 -7.55 -4.78
C ILE A 23 0.87 -8.80 -3.93
N ARG A 24 1.42 -9.85 -4.50
CA ARG A 24 1.61 -11.12 -3.78
C ARG A 24 2.55 -10.97 -2.59
N ILE A 25 3.63 -10.20 -2.76
CA ILE A 25 4.65 -10.04 -1.72
C ILE A 25 4.15 -9.15 -0.58
N TYR A 26 3.50 -8.02 -0.91
CA TYR A 26 3.23 -6.99 0.10
C TYR A 26 1.82 -7.02 0.67
N THR A 27 0.87 -7.70 0.05
CA THR A 27 -0.50 -7.75 0.57
C THR A 27 -0.57 -8.28 2.01
N PRO A 28 0.11 -9.40 2.36
CA PRO A 28 0.06 -9.87 3.75
C PRO A 28 0.59 -8.84 4.74
N TYR A 29 1.68 -8.19 4.40
CA TYR A 29 2.29 -7.18 5.26
C TYR A 29 1.36 -5.97 5.45
N LEU A 30 0.83 -5.44 4.35
CA LEU A 30 -0.05 -4.27 4.39
C LEU A 30 -1.34 -4.58 5.15
N SER A 31 -1.90 -5.76 4.94
CA SER A 31 -3.08 -6.19 5.67
C SER A 31 -2.83 -6.22 7.17
N THR A 32 -1.68 -6.77 7.58
CA THR A 32 -1.30 -6.82 8.99
C THR A 32 -1.18 -5.42 9.58
N VAL A 33 -0.47 -4.53 8.88
CA VAL A 33 -0.33 -3.13 9.33
C VAL A 33 -1.69 -2.48 9.53
N LEU A 34 -2.58 -2.64 8.54
CA LEU A 34 -3.89 -2.00 8.59
C LEU A 34 -4.79 -2.58 9.68
N TYR A 35 -4.77 -3.91 9.88
CA TYR A 35 -5.54 -4.51 10.95
C TYR A 35 -5.06 -4.06 12.32
N HIS A 36 -3.75 -3.89 12.51
CA HIS A 36 -3.21 -3.41 13.77
C HIS A 36 -3.64 -1.97 14.07
N MET A 37 -3.62 -1.10 13.06
CA MET A 37 -3.91 0.31 13.31
C MET A 37 -5.39 0.65 13.21
N ALA A 38 -6.17 -0.09 12.44
CA ALA A 38 -7.52 0.32 12.08
C ALA A 38 -8.56 -0.80 12.13
N GLY A 39 -8.20 -2.00 12.58
CA GLY A 39 -9.12 -3.14 12.57
C GLY A 39 -10.35 -2.95 13.43
N ASN A 40 -10.27 -2.09 14.45
CA ASN A 40 -11.43 -1.78 15.29
C ASN A 40 -12.29 -0.64 14.73
N SER A 41 -11.78 0.08 13.74
CA SER A 41 -12.46 1.27 13.19
C SER A 41 -12.98 1.04 11.78
N LEU A 42 -12.39 0.09 11.04
CA LEU A 42 -12.74 -0.16 9.66
C LEU A 42 -13.11 -1.63 9.47
N PRO A 43 -14.18 -1.91 8.71
CA PRO A 43 -14.51 -3.29 8.38
C PRO A 43 -13.50 -3.89 7.40
N LYS A 44 -13.50 -5.20 7.30
CA LYS A 44 -12.59 -5.96 6.45
C LYS A 44 -12.61 -5.46 5.00
N GLU A 45 -13.80 -5.16 4.49
CA GLU A 45 -13.97 -4.71 3.10
C GLU A 45 -13.25 -3.40 2.85
N ASP A 46 -13.27 -2.48 3.82
CA ASP A 46 -12.55 -1.21 3.70
C ASP A 46 -11.04 -1.43 3.69
N ILE A 47 -10.56 -2.34 4.53
CA ILE A 47 -9.12 -2.66 4.58
C ILE A 47 -8.66 -3.26 3.26
N GLU A 48 -9.43 -4.20 2.70
CA GLU A 48 -9.10 -4.81 1.42
C GLU A 48 -9.08 -3.78 0.28
N GLU A 49 -10.03 -2.84 0.30
CA GLU A 49 -10.07 -1.76 -0.68
C GLU A 49 -8.86 -0.85 -0.57
N ILE A 50 -8.45 -0.51 0.66
CA ILE A 50 -7.27 0.32 0.88
C ILE A 50 -6.02 -0.39 0.34
N VAL A 51 -5.86 -1.68 0.60
CA VAL A 51 -4.73 -2.44 0.07
C VAL A 51 -4.68 -2.36 -1.46
N ALA A 52 -5.83 -2.54 -2.10
CA ALA A 52 -5.90 -2.44 -3.56
C ALA A 52 -5.49 -1.04 -4.04
N ASP A 53 -5.97 0.00 -3.35
CA ASP A 53 -5.65 1.39 -3.71
C ASP A 53 -4.17 1.70 -3.55
N VAL A 54 -3.50 1.09 -2.57
CA VAL A 54 -2.06 1.26 -2.39
C VAL A 54 -1.31 0.80 -3.63
N PHE A 55 -1.72 -0.33 -4.23
CA PHE A 55 -1.06 -0.83 -5.43
C PHE A 55 -1.35 0.01 -6.66
N VAL A 56 -2.51 0.66 -6.73
CA VAL A 56 -2.77 1.64 -7.78
C VAL A 56 -1.80 2.82 -7.66
N VAL A 57 -1.59 3.30 -6.44
CA VAL A 57 -0.64 4.39 -6.18
C VAL A 57 0.78 3.96 -6.55
N LEU A 58 1.18 2.75 -6.17
CA LEU A 58 2.50 2.22 -6.53
C LEU A 58 2.68 2.24 -8.04
N TRP A 59 1.72 1.71 -8.78
CA TRP A 59 1.82 1.62 -10.23
C TRP A 59 1.95 3.00 -10.88
N LYS A 60 1.25 3.99 -10.34
CA LYS A 60 1.26 5.34 -10.90
C LYS A 60 2.49 6.15 -10.53
N ASN A 61 3.14 5.83 -9.42
CA ASN A 61 4.20 6.69 -8.84
C ASN A 61 5.58 6.04 -8.80
N THR A 62 5.82 5.01 -9.59
CA THR A 62 7.10 4.28 -9.56
C THR A 62 8.30 5.19 -9.76
N GLY A 63 8.16 6.24 -10.59
CA GLY A 63 9.25 7.17 -10.87
C GLY A 63 9.58 8.11 -9.72
N ARG A 64 8.70 8.22 -8.73
CA ARG A 64 8.90 9.13 -7.59
C ARG A 64 9.45 8.42 -6.36
N ILE A 65 9.51 7.10 -6.38
CA ILE A 65 9.96 6.32 -5.23
C ILE A 65 11.49 6.30 -5.21
N ASP A 66 12.06 6.72 -4.09
CA ASP A 66 13.51 6.79 -3.91
C ASP A 66 13.90 5.82 -2.79
N LEU A 67 14.53 4.71 -3.17
CA LEU A 67 14.94 3.68 -2.21
C LEU A 67 16.12 4.10 -1.33
N GLN A 68 16.74 5.24 -1.61
CA GLN A 68 17.76 5.79 -0.73
C GLN A 68 17.13 6.45 0.50
N LYS A 69 15.86 6.84 0.41
CA LYS A 69 15.13 7.49 1.51
C LYS A 69 14.39 6.51 2.39
N GLY A 70 14.24 5.28 1.96
CA GLY A 70 13.54 4.25 2.71
C GLY A 70 13.26 3.05 1.84
N THR A 71 12.68 2.02 2.43
CA THR A 71 12.35 0.79 1.69
C THR A 71 11.05 0.96 0.92
N LEU A 72 10.86 0.15 -0.10
CA LEU A 72 9.57 0.07 -0.80
C LEU A 72 8.47 -0.33 0.18
N ARG A 73 8.77 -1.29 1.05
CA ARG A 73 7.85 -1.76 2.09
C ARG A 73 7.37 -0.61 2.97
N SER A 74 8.28 0.24 3.46
CA SER A 74 7.90 1.37 4.30
C SER A 74 7.12 2.43 3.54
N TYR A 75 7.45 2.65 2.27
CA TYR A 75 6.69 3.55 1.42
C TYR A 75 5.23 3.11 1.30
N LEU A 76 5.03 1.82 0.99
CA LEU A 76 3.68 1.28 0.84
C LEU A 76 2.89 1.34 2.15
N ALA A 77 3.57 1.06 3.27
CA ALA A 77 2.91 1.15 4.58
C ALA A 77 2.48 2.59 4.90
N ALA A 78 3.29 3.58 4.54
CA ALA A 78 2.93 4.98 4.76
C ALA A 78 1.71 5.37 3.93
N VAL A 79 1.66 4.95 2.67
CA VAL A 79 0.50 5.20 1.81
C VAL A 79 -0.75 4.54 2.40
N ALA A 80 -0.62 3.29 2.86
CA ALA A 80 -1.74 2.56 3.45
C ALA A 80 -2.27 3.26 4.70
N ARG A 81 -1.37 3.71 5.59
CA ARG A 81 -1.77 4.44 6.80
C ARG A 81 -2.51 5.73 6.45
N ASN A 82 -2.03 6.48 5.48
CA ASN A 82 -2.68 7.72 5.08
C ASN A 82 -4.08 7.47 4.56
N PHE A 83 -4.27 6.45 3.74
CA PHE A 83 -5.60 6.08 3.27
C PHE A 83 -6.52 5.66 4.42
N ALA A 84 -5.99 4.88 5.37
CA ALA A 84 -6.78 4.43 6.50
C ALA A 84 -7.21 5.60 7.38
N LEU A 85 -6.31 6.53 7.67
CA LEU A 85 -6.63 7.70 8.47
C LEU A 85 -7.69 8.57 7.81
N LYS A 86 -7.59 8.76 6.50
CA LYS A 86 -8.61 9.51 5.75
C LYS A 86 -9.96 8.81 5.80
N ARG A 87 -9.97 7.49 5.68
CA ARG A 87 -11.21 6.72 5.73
C ARG A 87 -11.85 6.80 7.12
N ILE A 88 -11.05 6.69 8.18
CA ILE A 88 -11.54 6.81 9.56
C ILE A 88 -12.11 8.20 9.80
N ASN A 89 -11.39 9.24 9.41
CA ASN A 89 -11.83 10.63 9.59
C ASN A 89 -13.13 10.91 8.84
N ARG A 90 -13.27 10.36 7.64
CA ARG A 90 -14.48 10.53 6.84
C ARG A 90 -15.68 9.88 7.52
N LYS A 91 -15.51 8.71 8.14
CA LYS A 91 -16.58 8.04 8.86
C LYS A 91 -16.96 8.81 10.12
N THR A 92 -15.98 9.39 10.81
CA THR A 92 -16.22 10.20 12.00
C THR A 92 -17.03 11.46 11.64
N ASP A 93 -16.74 12.07 10.49
CA ASP A 93 -17.43 13.28 10.04
C ASP A 93 -18.90 13.02 9.70
N HIS A 94 -19.29 11.76 9.51
CA HIS A 94 -20.68 11.41 9.20
C HIS A 94 -21.55 11.19 10.43
N THR A 95 -21.02 11.42 11.62
CA THR A 95 -21.75 11.14 12.86
C THR A 95 -22.53 12.34 13.40
N PHE A 96 -22.77 13.31 12.61
CA PHE A 96 -23.61 14.46 13.01
C PHE A 96 -25.04 14.27 12.64
#